data_4e802e5c4daaff10d5c44d062461ded2
#
_entry.id   4e802e5c4daaff10d5c44d062461ded2
#
_cell.length_a   1.000
_cell.length_b   1.000
_cell.length_c   1.000
_cell.angle_alpha   90.00
_cell.angle_beta   90.00
_cell.angle_gamma   90.00
#
_symmetry.space_group_name_H-M   'P 1'
#
loop_
_entity.id
_entity.type
_entity.pdbx_description
1 polymer ?
#
loop_
_entity_poly.entity_id
_entity_poly.type
_entity_poly.pdbx_seq_one_letter_code
_entity_poly.pdbx_strand_id
1 'polypeptide(L)' 'METITLHIEGMHCGSCAVGIQMLTSEMDGVTSATVSFEGKSGVFEIDSSKVTKETIVKAIAELGYTAS' A
#
# COMPACT_ATOMS: atom_id res chain seq x y z
N MET A 1 -11.91 -11.78 1.81
CA MET A 1 -11.32 -10.43 1.67
C MET A 1 -10.82 -9.94 3.01
N GLU A 2 -9.66 -9.39 3.02
CA GLU A 2 -9.03 -8.91 4.24
C GLU A 2 -8.66 -7.44 4.07
N THR A 3 -8.90 -6.66 5.11
CA THR A 3 -8.53 -5.24 5.12
C THR A 3 -7.30 -5.09 6.01
N ILE A 4 -6.24 -4.52 5.46
CA ILE A 4 -5.02 -4.25 6.22
C ILE A 4 -4.73 -2.76 6.21
N THR A 5 -4.18 -2.27 7.31
CA THR A 5 -3.76 -0.89 7.44
C THR A 5 -2.25 -0.88 7.71
N LEU A 6 -1.53 -0.13 6.91
CA LEU A 6 -0.08 -0.02 7.05
C LEU A 6 0.31 1.43 7.31
N HIS A 7 1.31 1.60 8.13
CA HIS A 7 1.94 2.91 8.34
C HIS A 7 3.05 3.05 7.30
N ILE A 8 3.03 4.13 6.53
CA ILE A 8 3.97 4.34 5.45
C ILE A 8 4.82 5.57 5.73
N GLU A 9 6.12 5.36 5.75
CA GLU A 9 7.09 6.45 5.96
C GLU A 9 7.90 6.70 4.70
N GLY A 10 8.40 7.90 4.56
CA GLY A 10 9.22 8.29 3.41
C GLY A 10 8.48 9.09 2.37
N MET A 11 7.17 9.27 2.53
CA MET A 11 6.40 10.11 1.61
C MET A 11 6.70 11.58 1.88
N HIS A 12 6.99 12.31 0.81
CA HIS A 12 7.33 13.73 0.90
C HIS A 12 6.25 14.65 0.34
N CYS A 13 5.30 14.09 -0.40
CA CYS A 13 4.23 14.87 -1.02
C CYS A 13 3.05 13.95 -1.37
N GLY A 14 1.91 14.56 -1.71
CA GLY A 14 0.71 13.81 -2.05
C GLY A 14 0.88 12.90 -3.25
N SER A 15 1.73 13.27 -4.21
CA SER A 15 1.95 12.43 -5.38
C SER A 15 2.63 11.10 -5.03
N CYS A 16 3.40 11.07 -3.95
CA CYS A 16 3.99 9.83 -3.47
C CYS A 16 2.90 8.85 -3.05
N ALA A 17 1.90 9.34 -2.31
CA ALA A 17 0.78 8.52 -1.89
C ALA A 17 0.00 7.99 -3.08
N VAL A 18 -0.23 8.83 -4.08
CA VAL A 18 -0.92 8.43 -5.30
C VAL A 18 -0.15 7.34 -6.03
N GLY A 19 1.17 7.47 -6.11
CA GLY A 19 2.02 6.48 -6.75
C GLY A 19 1.93 5.12 -6.07
N ILE A 20 1.97 5.11 -4.74
CA ILE A 20 1.84 3.87 -3.96
C ILE A 20 0.46 3.25 -4.19
N GLN A 21 -0.57 4.09 -4.15
CA GLN A 21 -1.94 3.63 -4.35
C GLN A 21 -2.12 3.00 -5.73
N MET A 22 -1.60 3.63 -6.76
CA MET A 22 -1.69 3.11 -8.12
C MET A 22 -0.95 1.78 -8.25
N LEU A 23 0.26 1.70 -7.75
CA LEU A 23 1.06 0.48 -7.83
C LEU A 23 0.34 -0.68 -7.13
N THR A 24 -0.09 -0.46 -5.89
CA THR A 24 -0.70 -1.53 -5.11
C THR A 24 -2.07 -1.92 -5.66
N SER A 25 -2.83 -0.98 -6.20
CA SER A 25 -4.14 -1.29 -6.75
C SER A 25 -4.06 -2.14 -8.02
N GLU A 26 -2.92 -2.12 -8.70
CA GLU A 26 -2.69 -2.93 -9.90
C GLU A 26 -2.19 -4.34 -9.57
N MET A 27 -1.82 -4.59 -8.32
CA MET A 27 -1.34 -5.91 -7.92
C MET A 27 -2.46 -6.92 -7.92
N ASP A 28 -2.14 -8.14 -8.39
CA ASP A 28 -3.11 -9.23 -8.38
C ASP A 28 -3.43 -9.60 -6.92
N GLY A 29 -4.70 -9.68 -6.63
CA GLY A 29 -5.16 -9.97 -5.28
C GLY A 29 -5.52 -8.73 -4.46
N VAL A 30 -5.18 -7.55 -4.95
CA VAL A 30 -5.57 -6.30 -4.28
C VAL A 30 -6.86 -5.79 -4.92
N THR A 31 -7.91 -5.73 -4.12
CA THR A 31 -9.22 -5.27 -4.57
C THR A 31 -9.33 -3.76 -4.51
N SER A 32 -8.76 -3.18 -3.47
CA SER A 32 -8.83 -1.73 -3.28
C SER A 32 -7.60 -1.26 -2.51
N ALA A 33 -7.15 -0.07 -2.82
CA ALA A 33 -6.02 0.54 -2.14
C ALA A 33 -6.32 2.03 -1.94
N THR A 34 -6.17 2.49 -0.71
CA THR A 34 -6.34 3.89 -0.37
C THR A 34 -5.15 4.32 0.46
N VAL A 35 -4.40 5.28 -0.02
CA VAL A 35 -3.21 5.77 0.68
C VAL A 35 -3.41 7.24 1.02
N SER A 36 -3.15 7.59 2.28
CA SER A 36 -3.26 8.96 2.76
C SER A 36 -1.87 9.51 3.06
N PHE A 37 -1.52 10.59 2.40
CA PHE A 37 -0.27 11.29 2.68
C PHE A 37 -0.33 11.98 4.05
N GLU A 38 -1.45 12.62 4.35
CA GLU A 38 -1.63 13.32 5.62
C GLU A 38 -1.57 12.39 6.81
N GLY A 39 -2.21 11.21 6.68
CA GLY A 39 -2.21 10.22 7.73
C GLY A 39 -1.00 9.31 7.73
N LYS A 40 -0.17 9.41 6.71
CA LYS A 40 1.00 8.55 6.52
C LYS A 40 0.65 7.08 6.63
N SER A 41 -0.49 6.72 6.06
CA SER A 41 -1.00 5.36 6.16
C SER A 41 -1.67 4.92 4.86
N GLY A 42 -1.82 3.62 4.73
CA GLY A 42 -2.54 3.05 3.60
C GLY A 42 -3.47 1.95 4.08
N VAL A 43 -4.66 1.92 3.52
CA VAL A 43 -5.64 0.88 3.79
C VAL A 43 -5.80 0.08 2.50
N PHE A 44 -5.63 -1.24 2.60
CA PHE A 44 -5.68 -2.11 1.45
C PHE A 44 -6.67 -3.24 1.68
N GLU A 45 -7.54 -3.47 0.71
CA GLU A 45 -8.43 -4.61 0.72
C GLU A 45 -7.83 -5.66 -0.21
N ILE A 46 -7.49 -6.80 0.34
CA ILE A 46 -6.77 -7.84 -0.37
C ILE A 46 -7.49 -9.17 -0.26
N ASP A 47 -7.18 -10.05 -1.22
CA ASP A 47 -7.57 -11.45 -1.17
C ASP A 47 -6.37 -12.22 -0.62
N SER A 48 -6.46 -12.65 0.64
CA SER A 48 -5.34 -13.30 1.32
C SER A 48 -4.93 -14.62 0.67
N SER A 49 -5.75 -15.17 -0.20
CA SER A 49 -5.39 -16.37 -0.94
C SER A 49 -4.48 -16.06 -2.14
N LYS A 50 -4.39 -14.80 -2.55
CA LYS A 50 -3.59 -14.38 -3.70
C LYS A 50 -2.40 -13.53 -3.32
N VAL A 51 -2.55 -12.71 -2.29
CA VAL A 51 -1.52 -11.78 -1.87
C VAL A 51 -1.52 -11.66 -0.34
N THR A 52 -0.37 -11.36 0.22
CA THR A 52 -0.24 -11.21 1.67
C THR A 52 0.20 -9.79 2.02
N LYS A 53 0.07 -9.44 3.29
CA LYS A 53 0.55 -8.16 3.81
C LYS A 53 2.03 -7.95 3.46
N GLU A 54 2.83 -9.01 3.60
CA GLU A 54 4.27 -8.93 3.31
C GLU A 54 4.53 -8.55 1.86
N THR A 55 3.73 -9.06 0.95
CA THR A 55 3.85 -8.73 -0.47
C THR A 55 3.60 -7.24 -0.70
N ILE A 56 2.61 -6.68 -0.03
CA ILE A 56 2.31 -5.25 -0.12
C ILE A 56 3.46 -4.42 0.45
N VAL A 57 3.95 -4.80 1.63
CA VAL A 57 5.07 -4.11 2.28
C VAL A 57 6.29 -4.11 1.38
N LYS A 58 6.56 -5.25 0.76
CA LYS A 58 7.72 -5.40 -0.11
C LYS A 58 7.59 -4.54 -1.37
N ALA A 59 6.40 -4.49 -1.95
CA ALA A 59 6.15 -3.66 -3.12
C ALA A 59 6.35 -2.18 -2.81
N ILE A 60 5.90 -1.75 -1.64
CA ILE A 60 6.06 -0.36 -1.21
C ILE A 60 7.54 -0.07 -0.96
N ALA A 61 8.27 -1.03 -0.41
CA ALA A 61 9.71 -0.86 -0.15
C ALA A 61 10.49 -0.69 -1.44
N GLU A 62 10.08 -1.34 -2.52
CA GLU A 62 10.73 -1.21 -3.82
C GLU A 62 10.61 0.21 -4.39
N LEU A 63 9.63 0.96 -3.96
CA LEU A 63 9.46 2.36 -4.35
C LEU A 63 10.32 3.31 -3.52
N GLY A 64 10.98 2.79 -2.49
CA GLY A 64 11.82 3.59 -1.61
C GLY A 64 11.12 4.06 -0.33
N TYR A 65 9.96 3.50 -0.02
CA TYR A 65 9.22 3.84 1.19
C TYR A 65 9.26 2.69 2.17
N THR A 66 8.92 2.98 3.43
CA THR A 66 8.88 1.98 4.47
C THR A 66 7.43 1.81 4.96
N ALA A 67 6.93 0.59 4.88
CA ALA A 67 5.58 0.26 5.36
C ALA A 67 5.65 -0.77 6.47
N SER A 68 4.82 -0.59 7.48
CA SER A 68 4.81 -1.53 8.61
C SER A 68 3.44 -1.67 9.25
#